data_dd56c62d1025a7a7d96754e75b98f73f
#
_entry.id   dd56c62d1025a7a7d96754e75b98f73f
#
_cell.length_a   1.000
_cell.length_b   1.000
_cell.length_c   1.000
_cell.angle_alpha   90.00
_cell.angle_beta   90.00
_cell.angle_gamma   90.00
#
_symmetry.space_group_name_H-M   'P 1'
#
loop_
_entity.id
_entity.type
_entity.pdbx_description
1 polymer ?
#
loop_
_entity_poly.entity_id
_entity_poly.type
_entity_poly.pdbx_seq_one_letter_code
_entity_poly.pdbx_strand_id
1 'polypeptide(L)'
;TDSLESFLNFELEHGQLTNFQLRLVDRHSMAHSLEVRVPFLGSAHRKASNNLPMEWRLPASFEEKAALRSAADLTRLPPEIVRRPKLPAGRATSPGLITTLIEELRPRGDEVLKRHPRLAKAFKGQPELAIGIGLFEAIHILDRGAIPPQKSAVALLDEVIG
;
A
#
# COMPACT_ATOMS: atom_id res chain seq x y z
N THR A 1 -18.64 11.20 -16.91
CA THR A 1 -18.66 9.71 -16.89
C THR A 1 -17.43 9.18 -17.62
N ASP A 2 -17.19 9.59 -18.84
CA ASP A 2 -16.10 9.06 -19.70
C ASP A 2 -14.70 9.30 -19.12
N SER A 3 -14.45 10.45 -18.51
CA SER A 3 -13.17 10.76 -17.88
C SER A 3 -12.88 9.87 -16.65
N LEU A 4 -13.89 9.53 -15.85
CA LEU A 4 -13.72 8.67 -14.70
C LEU A 4 -13.52 7.22 -15.12
N GLU A 5 -14.25 6.74 -16.11
CA GLU A 5 -14.06 5.39 -16.65
C GLU A 5 -12.67 5.23 -17.26
N SER A 6 -12.22 6.21 -18.03
CA SER A 6 -10.85 6.24 -18.57
C SER A 6 -9.81 6.25 -17.47
N PHE A 7 -10.02 7.01 -16.39
CA PHE A 7 -9.13 7.02 -15.23
C PHE A 7 -9.09 5.66 -14.52
N LEU A 8 -10.24 5.03 -14.28
CA LEU A 8 -10.30 3.71 -13.64
C LEU A 8 -9.62 2.64 -14.47
N ASN A 9 -9.79 2.66 -15.79
CA ASN A 9 -9.10 1.74 -16.69
C ASN A 9 -7.59 2.00 -16.70
N PHE A 10 -7.17 3.26 -16.72
CA PHE A 10 -5.75 3.62 -16.62
C PHE A 10 -5.14 3.11 -15.31
N GLU A 11 -5.80 3.33 -14.16
CA GLU A 11 -5.32 2.84 -12.86
C GLU A 11 -5.19 1.32 -12.82
N LEU A 12 -6.10 0.61 -13.47
CA LEU A 12 -6.10 -0.84 -13.55
C LEU A 12 -4.96 -1.39 -14.42
N GLU A 13 -4.65 -0.74 -15.54
CA GLU A 13 -3.73 -1.25 -16.55
C GLU A 13 -2.31 -0.65 -16.44
N HIS A 14 -2.23 0.62 -16.09
CA HIS A 14 -0.99 1.41 -16.13
C HIS A 14 -0.73 2.24 -14.86
N GLY A 15 -1.70 2.37 -13.98
CA GLY A 15 -1.63 3.21 -12.79
C GLY A 15 -0.98 2.55 -11.58
N GLN A 16 -1.26 3.11 -10.42
CA GLN A 16 -0.68 2.68 -9.15
C GLN A 16 -1.05 1.25 -8.75
N LEU A 17 -2.25 0.78 -9.13
CA LEU A 17 -2.65 -0.58 -8.81
C LEU A 17 -1.65 -1.58 -9.39
N THR A 18 -1.37 -1.51 -10.68
CA THR A 18 -0.50 -2.47 -11.37
C THR A 18 0.98 -2.18 -11.11
N ASN A 19 1.42 -0.93 -11.23
CA ASN A 19 2.84 -0.59 -11.20
C ASN A 19 3.41 -0.44 -9.79
N PHE A 20 2.56 -0.26 -8.78
CA PHE A 20 3.00 -0.13 -7.40
C PHE A 20 2.42 -1.22 -6.50
N GLN A 21 1.09 -1.25 -6.31
CA GLN A 21 0.49 -2.12 -5.30
C GLN A 21 0.66 -3.61 -5.60
N LEU A 22 0.33 -4.04 -6.81
CA LEU A 22 0.47 -5.46 -7.20
C LEU A 22 1.93 -5.89 -7.24
N ARG A 23 2.81 -5.03 -7.76
CA ARG A 23 4.24 -5.30 -7.80
C ARG A 23 4.85 -5.39 -6.40
N LEU A 24 4.42 -4.53 -5.47
CA LEU A 24 4.87 -4.56 -4.08
C LEU A 24 4.45 -5.86 -3.40
N VAL A 25 3.17 -6.23 -3.53
CA VAL A 25 2.63 -7.48 -2.95
C VAL A 25 3.35 -8.70 -3.53
N ASP A 26 3.51 -8.77 -4.85
CA ASP A 26 4.20 -9.86 -5.53
C ASP A 26 5.65 -10.01 -5.03
N ARG A 27 6.41 -8.94 -5.03
CA ARG A 27 7.83 -8.99 -4.61
C ARG A 27 8.01 -9.35 -3.15
N HIS A 28 7.17 -8.81 -2.25
CA HIS A 28 7.23 -9.13 -0.83
C HIS A 28 6.87 -10.59 -0.56
N SER A 29 5.82 -11.10 -1.19
CA SER A 29 5.42 -12.49 -1.00
C SER A 29 6.42 -13.46 -1.61
N MET A 30 6.90 -13.18 -2.84
CA MET A 30 7.88 -14.01 -3.51
C MET A 30 9.26 -14.05 -2.82
N ALA A 31 9.63 -12.98 -2.11
CA ALA A 31 10.83 -12.99 -1.26
C ALA A 31 10.77 -14.09 -0.17
N HIS A 32 9.55 -14.55 0.18
CA HIS A 32 9.29 -15.63 1.11
C HIS A 32 8.75 -16.90 0.43
N SER A 33 8.90 -17.02 -0.89
CA SER A 33 8.39 -18.14 -1.71
C SER A 33 6.87 -18.36 -1.57
N LEU A 34 6.12 -17.27 -1.36
CA LEU A 34 4.66 -17.29 -1.26
C LEU A 34 4.04 -16.72 -2.53
N GLU A 35 3.15 -17.49 -3.17
CA GLU A 35 2.35 -17.00 -4.29
C GLU A 35 1.09 -16.31 -3.76
N VAL A 36 0.91 -15.03 -4.09
CA VAL A 36 -0.30 -14.28 -3.79
C VAL A 36 -1.15 -14.13 -5.04
N ARG A 37 -2.42 -14.48 -4.94
CA ARG A 37 -3.39 -14.33 -6.00
C ARG A 37 -4.41 -13.27 -5.65
N VAL A 38 -4.89 -12.53 -6.66
CA VAL A 38 -5.82 -11.41 -6.53
C VAL A 38 -7.15 -11.74 -7.23
N PRO A 39 -8.06 -12.47 -6.58
CA PRO A 39 -9.28 -12.98 -7.22
C PRO A 39 -10.18 -11.86 -7.78
N PHE A 40 -10.16 -10.68 -7.17
CA PHE A 40 -10.93 -9.53 -7.66
C PHE A 40 -10.46 -8.99 -9.02
N LEU A 41 -9.24 -9.32 -9.44
CA LEU A 41 -8.72 -8.96 -10.76
C LEU A 41 -8.93 -10.07 -11.81
N GLY A 42 -9.55 -11.18 -11.43
CA GLY A 42 -9.93 -12.24 -12.36
C GLY A 42 -10.86 -11.73 -13.46
N SER A 43 -10.73 -12.27 -14.66
CA SER A 43 -11.47 -11.81 -15.86
C SER A 43 -12.99 -11.81 -15.68
N ALA A 44 -13.55 -12.81 -15.02
CA ALA A 44 -14.98 -12.91 -14.75
C ALA A 44 -15.45 -11.77 -13.82
N HIS A 45 -14.69 -11.48 -12.76
CA HIS A 45 -15.00 -10.40 -11.82
C HIS A 45 -14.87 -9.03 -12.50
N ARG A 46 -13.79 -8.81 -13.26
CA ARG A 46 -13.61 -7.57 -14.04
C ARG A 46 -14.77 -7.34 -15.02
N LYS A 47 -15.17 -8.39 -15.76
CA LYS A 47 -16.32 -8.30 -16.68
C LYS A 47 -17.62 -7.94 -15.94
N ALA A 48 -17.90 -8.58 -14.81
CA ALA A 48 -19.07 -8.27 -14.00
C ALA A 48 -19.03 -6.82 -13.50
N SER A 49 -17.88 -6.38 -12.97
CA SER A 49 -17.68 -5.01 -12.46
C SER A 49 -17.85 -3.96 -13.56
N ASN A 50 -17.33 -4.20 -14.76
CA ASN A 50 -17.43 -3.26 -15.88
C ASN A 50 -18.85 -3.14 -16.42
N ASN A 51 -19.68 -4.17 -16.23
CA ASN A 51 -21.09 -4.14 -16.61
C ASN A 51 -21.99 -3.45 -15.56
N LEU A 52 -21.46 -3.10 -14.40
CA LEU A 52 -22.24 -2.35 -13.41
C LEU A 52 -22.45 -0.90 -13.88
N PRO A 53 -23.67 -0.34 -13.67
CA PRO A 53 -23.89 1.08 -13.84
C PRO A 53 -22.89 1.90 -13.03
N MET A 54 -22.50 3.07 -13.57
CA MET A 54 -21.48 3.92 -12.93
C MET A 54 -21.87 4.35 -11.53
N GLU A 55 -23.14 4.58 -11.27
CA GLU A 55 -23.67 4.95 -9.96
C GLU A 55 -23.38 3.92 -8.86
N TRP A 56 -23.32 2.63 -9.21
CA TRP A 56 -22.95 1.57 -8.28
C TRP A 56 -21.44 1.49 -7.99
N ARG A 57 -20.65 2.15 -8.81
CA ARG A 57 -19.20 2.26 -8.66
C ARG A 57 -18.76 3.52 -7.93
N LEU A 58 -19.67 4.51 -7.78
CA LEU A 58 -19.40 5.79 -7.16
C LEU A 58 -19.93 5.85 -5.72
N PRO A 59 -19.10 6.24 -4.74
CA PRO A 59 -19.53 6.35 -3.34
C PRO A 59 -20.51 7.49 -3.08
N ALA A 60 -20.69 8.44 -4.04
CA ALA A 60 -21.57 9.58 -3.87
C ALA A 60 -23.06 9.22 -3.86
N SER A 61 -23.46 8.14 -4.54
CA SER A 61 -24.85 7.70 -4.68
C SER A 61 -25.25 6.60 -3.70
N PHE A 62 -24.28 5.83 -3.22
CA PHE A 62 -24.48 4.69 -2.35
C PHE A 62 -23.37 4.61 -1.29
N GLU A 63 -23.51 3.65 -0.38
CA GLU A 63 -22.42 3.32 0.54
C GLU A 63 -21.14 2.86 -0.20
N GLU A 64 -20.01 3.02 0.43
CA GLU A 64 -18.73 2.56 -0.12
C GLU A 64 -18.77 1.05 -0.42
N LYS A 65 -18.41 0.67 -1.65
CA LYS A 65 -18.47 -0.72 -2.15
C LYS A 65 -19.89 -1.30 -2.21
N ALA A 66 -20.89 -0.49 -2.49
CA ALA A 66 -22.30 -0.87 -2.48
C ALA A 66 -22.59 -2.17 -3.25
N ALA A 67 -22.12 -2.31 -4.50
CA ALA A 67 -22.33 -3.51 -5.30
C ALA A 67 -21.77 -4.78 -4.64
N LEU A 68 -20.56 -4.69 -4.06
CA LEU A 68 -19.93 -5.82 -3.36
C LEU A 68 -20.69 -6.17 -2.08
N ARG A 69 -21.11 -5.17 -1.32
CA ARG A 69 -21.89 -5.39 -0.09
C ARG A 69 -23.26 -5.97 -0.38
N SER A 70 -23.94 -5.49 -1.41
CA SER A 70 -25.23 -6.04 -1.85
C SER A 70 -25.10 -7.51 -2.33
N ALA A 71 -24.01 -7.82 -3.04
CA ALA A 71 -23.73 -9.22 -3.38
C ALA A 71 -23.43 -10.08 -2.14
N ALA A 72 -22.73 -9.53 -1.15
CA ALA A 72 -22.42 -10.22 0.09
C ALA A 72 -23.66 -10.46 0.96
N ASP A 73 -24.67 -9.59 0.92
CA ASP A 73 -25.96 -9.79 1.60
C ASP A 73 -26.72 -11.05 1.11
N LEU A 74 -26.42 -11.51 -0.10
CA LEU A 74 -26.98 -12.75 -0.65
C LEU A 74 -26.25 -14.01 -0.13
N THR A 75 -25.21 -13.85 0.65
CA THR A 75 -24.42 -14.93 1.21
C THR A 75 -24.79 -15.19 2.66
N ARG A 76 -24.11 -16.13 3.31
CA ARG A 76 -24.28 -16.42 4.74
C ARG A 76 -23.32 -15.59 5.62
N LEU A 77 -22.70 -14.55 5.09
CA LEU A 77 -21.84 -13.69 5.89
C LEU A 77 -22.67 -12.90 6.92
N PRO A 78 -22.19 -12.81 8.17
CA PRO A 78 -22.86 -12.00 9.18
C PRO A 78 -22.95 -10.53 8.78
N PRO A 79 -24.07 -9.84 9.08
CA PRO A 79 -24.26 -8.44 8.72
C PRO A 79 -23.14 -7.51 9.22
N GLU A 80 -22.59 -7.75 10.39
CA GLU A 80 -21.48 -7.00 10.97
C GLU A 80 -20.18 -7.12 10.14
N ILE A 81 -20.00 -8.19 9.40
CA ILE A 81 -18.89 -8.34 8.45
C ILE A 81 -19.20 -7.60 7.15
N VAL A 82 -20.42 -7.76 6.63
CA VAL A 82 -20.84 -7.13 5.37
C VAL A 82 -20.82 -5.60 5.50
N ARG A 83 -21.28 -5.05 6.63
CA ARG A 83 -21.41 -3.61 6.89
C ARG A 83 -20.22 -2.99 7.62
N ARG A 84 -19.17 -3.77 7.86
CA ARG A 84 -17.97 -3.28 8.50
C ARG A 84 -17.40 -2.06 7.74
N PRO A 85 -17.01 -0.97 8.45
CA PRO A 85 -16.29 0.13 7.84
C PRO A 85 -15.02 -0.35 7.15
N LYS A 86 -14.69 0.24 6.01
CA LYS A 86 -13.43 -0.07 5.33
C LYS A 86 -12.25 0.42 6.17
N LEU A 87 -11.33 -0.49 6.44
CA LEU A 87 -10.03 -0.16 7.00
C LEU A 87 -8.94 -0.54 5.99
N PRO A 88 -8.03 0.38 5.64
CA PRO A 88 -6.83 0.02 4.88
C PRO A 88 -6.04 -1.08 5.58
N ALA A 89 -5.45 -1.99 4.82
CA ALA A 89 -4.74 -3.15 5.37
C ALA A 89 -3.69 -2.76 6.43
N GLY A 90 -2.91 -1.73 6.18
CA GLY A 90 -1.90 -1.25 7.13
C GLY A 90 -2.46 -0.74 8.46
N ARG A 91 -3.73 -0.29 8.49
CA ARG A 91 -4.41 0.11 9.73
C ARG A 91 -5.15 -1.05 10.40
N ALA A 92 -5.50 -2.07 9.62
CA ALA A 92 -6.26 -3.21 10.13
C ALA A 92 -5.39 -4.28 10.79
N THR A 93 -4.11 -4.38 10.38
CA THR A 93 -3.23 -5.49 10.78
C THR A 93 -2.40 -5.23 12.02
N SER A 94 -1.88 -4.04 12.25
CA SER A 94 -1.14 -3.70 13.48
C SER A 94 -0.90 -2.18 13.60
N PRO A 95 -1.94 -1.38 13.82
CA PRO A 95 -1.77 0.08 13.83
C PRO A 95 -0.80 0.57 14.91
N GLY A 96 -0.83 -0.03 16.10
CA GLY A 96 0.03 0.35 17.22
C GLY A 96 1.51 0.07 16.95
N LEU A 97 1.83 -1.12 16.43
CA LEU A 97 3.22 -1.50 16.14
C LEU A 97 3.86 -0.59 15.08
N ILE A 98 3.14 -0.30 14.00
CA ILE A 98 3.64 0.58 12.93
C ILE A 98 3.87 1.99 13.46
N THR A 99 2.93 2.53 14.23
CA THR A 99 3.06 3.86 14.83
C THR A 99 4.27 3.94 15.74
N THR A 100 4.43 2.97 16.65
CA THR A 100 5.58 2.91 17.56
C THR A 100 6.89 2.83 16.80
N LEU A 101 6.97 1.99 15.76
CA LEU A 101 8.18 1.85 14.95
C LEU A 101 8.52 3.15 14.21
N ILE A 102 7.53 3.82 13.62
CA ILE A 102 7.73 5.12 12.96
C ILE A 102 8.20 6.17 13.97
N GLU A 103 7.63 6.24 15.14
CA GLU A 103 8.03 7.18 16.19
C GLU A 103 9.47 6.93 16.67
N GLU A 104 9.85 5.68 16.83
CA GLU A 104 11.22 5.29 17.20
C GLU A 104 12.25 5.67 16.13
N LEU A 105 11.93 5.47 14.86
CA LEU A 105 12.85 5.71 13.75
C LEU A 105 12.80 7.14 13.21
N ARG A 106 11.78 7.92 13.55
CA ARG A 106 11.58 9.30 13.07
C ARG A 106 12.82 10.20 13.19
N PRO A 107 13.52 10.28 14.35
CA PRO A 107 14.69 11.14 14.47
C PRO A 107 15.77 10.83 13.42
N ARG A 108 15.96 9.54 13.10
CA ARG A 108 16.89 9.09 12.06
C ARG A 108 16.40 9.43 10.66
N GLY A 109 15.12 9.25 10.41
CA GLY A 109 14.51 9.69 9.15
C GLY A 109 14.69 11.18 8.90
N ASP A 110 14.54 12.01 9.92
CA ASP A 110 14.76 13.46 9.82
C ASP A 110 16.22 13.80 9.48
N GLU A 111 17.20 13.08 10.06
CA GLU A 111 18.62 13.24 9.70
C GLU A 111 18.90 12.79 8.26
N VAL A 112 18.31 11.69 7.81
CA VAL A 112 18.40 11.25 6.40
C VAL A 112 17.87 12.35 5.47
N LEU A 113 16.72 12.97 5.79
CA LEU A 113 16.17 14.05 4.96
C LEU A 113 17.08 15.27 4.85
N LYS A 114 17.88 15.60 5.85
CA LYS A 114 18.85 16.70 5.76
C LYS A 114 19.89 16.45 4.67
N ARG A 115 20.19 15.20 4.40
CA ARG A 115 21.10 14.79 3.30
C ARG A 115 20.43 14.86 1.92
N HIS A 116 19.09 14.86 1.89
CA HIS A 116 18.27 14.90 0.67
C HIS A 116 17.35 16.12 0.60
N PRO A 117 17.88 17.37 0.55
CA PRO A 117 17.09 18.60 0.66
C PRO A 117 16.04 18.74 -0.45
N ARG A 118 16.26 18.14 -1.61
CA ARG A 118 15.30 18.13 -2.72
C ARG A 118 14.01 17.35 -2.40
N LEU A 119 14.11 16.37 -1.51
CA LEU A 119 12.99 15.51 -1.10
C LEU A 119 12.26 16.03 0.13
N ALA A 120 12.91 16.90 0.92
CA ALA A 120 12.39 17.37 2.20
C ALA A 120 11.00 18.00 2.09
N LYS A 121 10.73 18.76 1.01
CA LYS A 121 9.43 19.36 0.76
C LYS A 121 8.34 18.30 0.45
N ALA A 122 8.68 17.32 -0.38
CA ALA A 122 7.77 16.26 -0.80
C ALA A 122 7.42 15.31 0.37
N PHE A 123 8.34 15.12 1.30
CA PHE A 123 8.21 14.18 2.42
C PHE A 123 7.75 14.84 3.72
N LYS A 124 7.41 16.12 3.68
CA LYS A 124 6.91 16.84 4.84
C LYS A 124 5.65 16.15 5.40
N GLY A 125 5.72 15.71 6.65
CA GLY A 125 4.61 15.02 7.32
C GLY A 125 4.49 13.52 6.98
N GLN A 126 5.45 12.95 6.27
CA GLN A 126 5.50 11.53 5.89
C GLN A 126 6.82 10.90 6.38
N PRO A 127 7.00 10.71 7.70
CA PRO A 127 8.26 10.19 8.26
C PRO A 127 8.63 8.81 7.73
N GLU A 128 7.64 7.99 7.39
CA GLU A 128 7.83 6.67 6.81
C GLU A 128 8.59 6.71 5.47
N LEU A 129 8.40 7.75 4.67
CA LEU A 129 9.15 7.91 3.42
C LEU A 129 10.61 8.29 3.66
N ALA A 130 10.86 9.12 4.65
CA ALA A 130 12.21 9.49 5.06
C ALA A 130 12.99 8.27 5.59
N ILE A 131 12.36 7.48 6.44
CA ILE A 131 12.89 6.21 6.95
C ILE A 131 13.14 5.24 5.78
N GLY A 132 12.16 5.13 4.87
CA GLY A 132 12.25 4.24 3.70
C GLY A 132 13.42 4.58 2.78
N ILE A 133 13.71 5.87 2.54
CA ILE A 133 14.88 6.28 1.75
C ILE A 133 16.19 5.92 2.46
N GLY A 134 16.28 6.16 3.77
CA GLY A 134 17.46 5.77 4.53
C GLY A 134 17.73 4.27 4.47
N LEU A 135 16.71 3.46 4.66
CA LEU A 135 16.84 2.00 4.54
C LEU A 135 17.20 1.56 3.10
N PHE A 136 16.63 2.22 2.09
CA PHE A 136 17.01 1.96 0.70
C PHE A 136 18.48 2.30 0.46
N GLU A 137 18.96 3.45 0.94
CA GLU A 137 20.35 3.88 0.80
C GLU A 137 21.29 2.88 1.49
N ALA A 138 20.99 2.48 2.73
CA ALA A 138 21.77 1.49 3.45
C ALA A 138 21.89 0.17 2.67
N ILE A 139 20.77 -0.37 2.26
CA ILE A 139 20.72 -1.72 1.66
C ILE A 139 21.23 -1.73 0.22
N HIS A 140 20.82 -0.78 -0.60
CA HIS A 140 21.07 -0.84 -2.03
C HIS A 140 22.29 -0.04 -2.49
N ILE A 141 22.68 0.97 -1.73
CA ILE A 141 23.81 1.84 -2.08
C ILE A 141 25.05 1.44 -1.28
N LEU A 142 24.95 1.41 0.05
CA LEU A 142 26.10 1.08 0.90
C LEU A 142 26.43 -0.41 0.87
N ASP A 143 25.45 -1.25 1.14
CA ASP A 143 25.63 -2.72 1.18
C ASP A 143 25.51 -3.39 -0.19
N ARG A 144 25.26 -2.64 -1.28
CA ARG A 144 25.10 -3.13 -2.66
C ARG A 144 24.11 -4.31 -2.79
N GLY A 145 23.06 -4.31 -1.98
CA GLY A 145 22.07 -5.37 -1.93
C GLY A 145 22.44 -6.61 -1.10
N ALA A 146 23.63 -6.63 -0.52
CA ALA A 146 24.02 -7.67 0.42
C ALA A 146 23.47 -7.34 1.81
N ILE A 147 22.25 -7.81 2.11
CA ILE A 147 21.65 -7.57 3.44
C ILE A 147 22.23 -8.58 4.42
N PRO A 148 23.01 -8.16 5.41
CA PRO A 148 23.38 -9.03 6.52
C PRO A 148 22.09 -9.38 7.29
N PRO A 149 21.77 -10.67 7.49
CA PRO A 149 20.50 -11.11 8.04
C PRO A 149 20.19 -10.67 9.48
N GLN A 150 21.06 -9.89 10.10
CA GLN A 150 20.94 -9.50 11.51
C GLN A 150 21.04 -8.00 11.79
N LYS A 151 21.10 -7.12 10.77
CA LYS A 151 21.10 -5.69 11.00
C LYS A 151 19.68 -5.19 11.30
N SER A 152 19.48 -4.49 12.41
CA SER A 152 18.22 -3.80 12.70
C SER A 152 18.03 -2.57 11.81
N ALA A 153 16.80 -2.10 11.65
CA ALA A 153 16.50 -0.86 10.95
C ALA A 153 17.24 0.35 11.56
N VAL A 154 17.41 0.35 12.89
CA VAL A 154 18.19 1.34 13.61
C VAL A 154 19.65 1.35 13.14
N ALA A 155 20.30 0.19 13.14
CA ALA A 155 21.70 0.06 12.73
C ALA A 155 21.92 0.46 11.27
N LEU A 156 20.98 0.07 10.37
CA LEU A 156 21.03 0.46 8.96
C LEU A 156 20.93 1.97 8.76
N LEU A 157 20.03 2.63 9.49
CA LEU A 157 19.87 4.08 9.41
C LEU A 157 21.08 4.83 10.01
N ASP A 158 21.64 4.32 11.11
CA ASP A 158 22.83 4.91 11.73
C ASP A 158 24.06 4.85 10.78
N GLU A 159 24.20 3.80 9.97
CA GLU A 159 25.24 3.72 8.92
C GLU A 159 25.08 4.76 7.80
N VAL A 160 23.85 5.13 7.49
CA VAL A 160 23.57 6.17 6.48
C VAL A 160 23.86 7.57 7.04
N ILE A 161 23.59 7.80 8.31
CA ILE A 161 23.72 9.11 8.97
C ILE A 161 25.19 9.42 9.32
N GLY A 162 25.93 8.41 9.79
CA GLY A 162 27.33 8.51 10.21
C GLY A 162 28.30 8.75 9.11
#